data_75c329393b8eb293b1c1ce8ca5223749
#
_entry.id   75c329393b8eb293b1c1ce8ca5223749
#
_cell.length_a   1.000
_cell.length_b   1.000
_cell.length_c   1.000
_cell.angle_alpha   90.00
_cell.angle_beta   90.00
_cell.angle_gamma   90.00
#
_symmetry.space_group_name_H-M   'P 1'
#
loop_
_entity.id
_entity.type
_entity.pdbx_description
1 polymer ?
#
loop_
_entity_poly.entity_id
_entity_poly.type
_entity_poly.pdbx_seq_one_letter_code
_entity_poly.pdbx_strand_id
1 'polypeptide(L)'
;IKKYQPRYNILLRDDKNYAYVVFTDDEFPKTFVAHRGGIGPFTSSTELRAALKALRKIFPFCSCKKPHTRMCLNGHLKLCFGFCCLKEPTTTAEKKMYRASIRALQDVLSGKRRSILNQRMIENIKIIKEIAGRESAIEKLEKILGLKKIIRIEGYDISNIQGKFATGSMVVFENGMPNKSEYRKFKIQAPNSPNDILMLREMLERRLRHPEWQFPDVMLIDGGKAQLNAASDAIRYTLRDTLPILSIAKGKQEIFSTTLSKPLSISHLPSAVAMLLLHIDAEAHRFAITYYRKLHRQTISDTLKRP
;
A
#
# COMPACT_ATOMS: atom_id res chain seq x y z
N ILE A 1 17.98 -8.74 -5.23
CA ILE A 1 17.51 -10.10 -5.55
C ILE A 1 16.98 -10.15 -6.98
N LYS A 2 16.04 -9.27 -7.39
CA LYS A 2 15.51 -9.22 -8.78
C LYS A 2 16.59 -8.99 -9.85
N LYS A 3 17.69 -8.31 -9.53
CA LYS A 3 18.78 -8.03 -10.48
C LYS A 3 19.81 -9.17 -10.59
N TYR A 4 19.98 -9.99 -9.55
CA TYR A 4 21.05 -10.98 -9.50
C TYR A 4 20.58 -12.44 -9.34
N GLN A 5 19.30 -12.70 -9.11
CA GLN A 5 18.65 -14.02 -8.96
C GLN A 5 19.63 -15.19 -8.69
N PRO A 6 20.24 -15.29 -7.52
CA PRO A 6 21.24 -16.30 -7.27
C PRO A 6 20.63 -17.71 -7.37
N ARG A 7 21.25 -18.58 -8.14
CA ARG A 7 20.78 -19.93 -8.51
C ARG A 7 20.39 -20.83 -7.32
N TYR A 8 20.93 -20.58 -6.15
CA TYR A 8 20.79 -21.45 -4.96
C TYR A 8 19.88 -20.89 -3.86
N ASN A 9 19.09 -19.84 -4.11
CA ASN A 9 18.28 -19.22 -3.08
C ASN A 9 16.79 -19.42 -3.31
N ILE A 10 16.34 -20.68 -3.20
CA ILE A 10 14.95 -21.10 -3.43
C ILE A 10 13.97 -20.43 -2.42
N LEU A 11 14.42 -20.16 -1.19
CA LEU A 11 13.60 -19.57 -0.11
C LEU A 11 13.44 -18.05 -0.16
N LEU A 12 14.15 -17.35 -1.05
CA LEU A 12 14.15 -15.89 -1.14
C LEU A 12 13.76 -15.34 -2.52
N ARG A 13 13.16 -16.17 -3.37
CA ARG A 13 12.53 -15.68 -4.58
C ARG A 13 11.32 -14.84 -4.17
N ASP A 14 11.45 -13.53 -4.27
CA ASP A 14 10.30 -12.62 -4.30
C ASP A 14 9.70 -12.70 -5.71
N ASP A 15 9.14 -13.88 -6.03
CA ASP A 15 8.49 -14.19 -7.32
C ASP A 15 7.12 -13.51 -7.45
N LYS A 16 6.67 -12.81 -6.43
CA LYS A 16 5.43 -12.03 -6.49
C LYS A 16 5.63 -10.77 -7.31
N ASN A 17 5.48 -10.94 -8.61
CA ASN A 17 5.35 -9.81 -9.53
C ASN A 17 3.97 -9.17 -9.30
N TYR A 18 3.95 -8.06 -8.55
CA TYR A 18 2.75 -7.25 -8.43
C TYR A 18 2.34 -6.71 -9.78
N ALA A 19 1.04 -6.61 -9.97
CA ALA A 19 0.45 -6.04 -11.17
C ALA A 19 -0.01 -4.61 -10.91
N TYR A 20 0.09 -3.77 -11.92
CA TYR A 20 -0.35 -2.38 -11.92
C TYR A 20 -1.19 -2.12 -13.15
N VAL A 21 -2.16 -1.22 -13.04
CA VAL A 21 -2.89 -0.72 -14.20
C VAL A 21 -2.25 0.59 -14.64
N VAL A 22 -1.75 0.60 -15.85
CA VAL A 22 -1.09 1.77 -16.44
C VAL A 22 -2.03 2.41 -17.45
N PHE A 23 -2.06 3.72 -17.44
CA PHE A 23 -2.76 4.56 -18.40
C PHE A 23 -1.71 5.36 -19.16
N THR A 24 -1.77 5.36 -20.49
CA THR A 24 -0.87 6.19 -21.30
C THR A 24 -1.30 7.65 -21.24
N ASP A 25 -0.34 8.56 -21.45
CA ASP A 25 -0.58 10.01 -21.52
C ASP A 25 -0.86 10.47 -22.94
N ASP A 26 -1.61 9.67 -23.70
CA ASP A 26 -2.03 9.98 -25.06
C ASP A 26 -3.34 10.79 -25.07
N GLU A 27 -3.67 11.37 -26.20
CA GLU A 27 -4.99 12.01 -26.42
C GLU A 27 -6.14 11.06 -26.10
N PHE A 28 -5.97 9.77 -26.41
CA PHE A 28 -6.87 8.66 -26.07
C PHE A 28 -6.12 7.66 -25.17
N PRO A 29 -6.09 7.87 -23.85
CA PRO A 29 -5.36 7.02 -22.93
C PRO A 29 -5.69 5.54 -23.11
N LYS A 30 -4.65 4.74 -23.28
CA LYS A 30 -4.75 3.27 -23.35
C LYS A 30 -4.56 2.69 -21.96
N THR A 31 -5.26 1.60 -21.68
CA THR A 31 -5.20 0.93 -20.39
C THR A 31 -4.62 -0.47 -20.55
N PHE A 32 -3.59 -0.80 -19.78
CA PHE A 32 -2.97 -2.12 -19.78
C PHE A 32 -2.39 -2.49 -18.41
N VAL A 33 -2.11 -3.77 -18.23
CA VAL A 33 -1.49 -4.30 -17.00
C VAL A 33 0.01 -4.39 -17.19
N ALA A 34 0.76 -3.82 -16.24
CA ALA A 34 2.22 -3.84 -16.20
C ALA A 34 2.73 -4.27 -14.82
N HIS A 35 4.04 -4.47 -14.70
CA HIS A 35 4.67 -4.82 -13.43
C HIS A 35 5.28 -3.61 -12.69
N ARG A 36 5.16 -2.42 -13.26
CA ARG A 36 5.67 -1.15 -12.70
C ARG A 36 4.79 0.02 -13.12
N GLY A 37 4.70 1.02 -12.27
CA GLY A 37 3.99 2.28 -12.55
C GLY A 37 2.47 2.12 -12.53
N GLY A 38 1.75 3.23 -12.53
CA GLY A 38 0.29 3.23 -12.55
C GLY A 38 -0.37 2.92 -11.21
N ILE A 39 -1.63 2.51 -11.28
CA ILE A 39 -2.46 2.20 -10.10
C ILE A 39 -2.22 0.76 -9.66
N GLY A 40 -1.90 0.56 -8.40
CA GLY A 40 -1.57 -0.73 -7.77
C GLY A 40 -0.69 -0.49 -6.54
N PRO A 41 -0.08 -1.51 -5.96
CA PRO A 41 0.10 -2.88 -6.44
C PRO A 41 -1.12 -3.79 -6.25
N PHE A 42 -1.38 -4.66 -7.21
CA PHE A 42 -2.35 -5.75 -7.10
C PHE A 42 -1.61 -7.08 -6.97
N THR A 43 -2.11 -7.97 -6.11
CA THR A 43 -1.43 -9.23 -5.76
C THR A 43 -1.47 -10.28 -6.87
N SER A 44 -2.49 -10.24 -7.73
CA SER A 44 -2.71 -11.21 -8.80
C SER A 44 -2.99 -10.52 -10.13
N SER A 45 -2.12 -10.72 -11.10
CA SER A 45 -2.32 -10.20 -12.46
C SER A 45 -3.50 -10.86 -13.18
N THR A 46 -3.78 -12.13 -12.89
CA THR A 46 -4.92 -12.86 -13.47
C THR A 46 -6.24 -12.31 -12.98
N GLU A 47 -6.38 -12.13 -11.66
CA GLU A 47 -7.59 -11.55 -11.06
C GLU A 47 -7.78 -10.08 -11.48
N LEU A 48 -6.70 -9.31 -11.59
CA LEU A 48 -6.75 -7.95 -12.10
C LEU A 48 -7.25 -7.88 -13.54
N ARG A 49 -6.79 -8.77 -14.41
CA ARG A 49 -7.28 -8.85 -15.80
C ARG A 49 -8.77 -9.21 -15.86
N ALA A 50 -9.22 -10.12 -15.01
CA ALA A 50 -10.65 -10.48 -14.90
C ALA A 50 -11.49 -9.26 -14.43
N ALA A 51 -11.02 -8.54 -13.42
CA ALA A 51 -11.65 -7.31 -12.94
C ALA A 51 -11.73 -6.24 -14.03
N LEU A 52 -10.62 -5.99 -14.74
CA LEU A 52 -10.61 -5.04 -15.86
C LEU A 52 -11.53 -5.45 -17.00
N LYS A 53 -11.67 -6.75 -17.28
CA LYS A 53 -12.63 -7.26 -18.28
C LYS A 53 -14.08 -6.96 -17.88
N ALA A 54 -14.42 -7.07 -16.60
CA ALA A 54 -15.75 -6.74 -16.09
C ALA A 54 -15.98 -5.22 -16.07
N LEU A 55 -15.01 -4.45 -15.58
CA LEU A 55 -15.08 -2.98 -15.55
C LEU A 55 -15.17 -2.36 -16.94
N ARG A 56 -14.59 -3.03 -17.96
CA ARG A 56 -14.65 -2.58 -19.36
C ARG A 56 -16.06 -2.50 -19.93
N LYS A 57 -17.01 -3.25 -19.37
CA LYS A 57 -18.42 -3.17 -19.76
C LYS A 57 -19.07 -1.87 -19.30
N ILE A 58 -18.56 -1.26 -18.24
CA ILE A 58 -19.06 0.00 -17.66
C ILE A 58 -18.23 1.18 -18.15
N PHE A 59 -16.93 0.99 -18.17
CA PHE A 59 -15.94 1.99 -18.58
C PHE A 59 -15.20 1.47 -19.81
N PRO A 60 -15.75 1.64 -21.02
CA PRO A 60 -15.09 1.19 -22.23
C PRO A 60 -13.73 1.88 -22.40
N PHE A 61 -12.66 1.12 -22.62
CA PHE A 61 -11.31 1.65 -22.79
C PHE A 61 -10.52 0.94 -23.88
N CYS A 62 -9.57 1.66 -24.47
CA CYS A 62 -8.65 1.13 -25.46
C CYS A 62 -7.49 0.39 -24.78
N SER A 63 -7.12 -0.78 -25.31
CA SER A 63 -5.92 -1.54 -24.93
C SER A 63 -5.07 -1.97 -26.13
N CYS A 64 -5.34 -1.41 -27.31
CA CYS A 64 -4.64 -1.74 -28.54
C CYS A 64 -3.23 -1.15 -28.52
N LYS A 65 -2.22 -1.98 -28.76
CA LYS A 65 -0.82 -1.54 -28.80
C LYS A 65 -0.54 -0.64 -30.01
N LYS A 66 -1.15 -0.95 -31.15
CA LYS A 66 -1.00 -0.20 -32.41
C LYS A 66 -2.38 0.18 -32.95
N PRO A 67 -2.50 1.28 -33.70
CA PRO A 67 -3.73 1.58 -34.43
C PRO A 67 -4.08 0.48 -35.41
N HIS A 68 -5.37 0.31 -35.68
CA HIS A 68 -5.91 -0.67 -36.62
C HIS A 68 -6.51 0.07 -37.83
N THR A 69 -6.48 -0.57 -39.00
CA THR A 69 -7.12 -0.04 -40.22
C THR A 69 -8.64 -0.19 -40.17
N ARG A 70 -9.14 -1.16 -39.41
CA ARG A 70 -10.58 -1.45 -39.22
C ARG A 70 -10.90 -1.52 -37.75
N MET A 71 -12.18 -1.33 -37.40
CA MET A 71 -12.64 -1.45 -36.02
C MET A 71 -12.30 -2.82 -35.46
N CYS A 72 -11.68 -2.85 -34.27
CA CYS A 72 -11.30 -4.09 -33.59
C CYS A 72 -12.53 -4.73 -32.91
N LEU A 73 -12.41 -6.01 -32.54
CA LEU A 73 -13.48 -6.76 -31.87
C LEU A 73 -14.02 -6.03 -30.63
N ASN A 74 -13.17 -5.43 -29.82
CA ASN A 74 -13.64 -4.67 -28.65
C ASN A 74 -14.45 -3.42 -29.03
N GLY A 75 -14.18 -2.80 -30.17
CA GLY A 75 -14.98 -1.70 -30.71
C GLY A 75 -16.37 -2.20 -31.13
N HIS A 76 -16.44 -3.29 -31.90
CA HIS A 76 -17.71 -3.89 -32.30
C HIS A 76 -18.57 -4.32 -31.10
N LEU A 77 -17.93 -4.83 -30.03
CA LEU A 77 -18.63 -5.24 -28.80
C LEU A 77 -18.93 -4.06 -27.85
N LYS A 78 -18.71 -2.81 -28.28
CA LYS A 78 -18.87 -1.61 -27.46
C LYS A 78 -18.03 -1.62 -26.13
N LEU A 79 -16.98 -2.41 -26.09
CA LEU A 79 -16.03 -2.49 -24.98
C LEU A 79 -14.85 -1.49 -25.13
N CYS A 80 -14.84 -0.76 -26.24
CA CYS A 80 -13.90 0.31 -26.57
C CYS A 80 -14.63 1.31 -27.49
N PHE A 81 -14.27 2.57 -27.41
CA PHE A 81 -14.82 3.61 -28.30
C PHE A 81 -14.31 3.49 -29.76
N GLY A 82 -13.26 2.69 -29.99
CA GLY A 82 -12.73 2.46 -31.32
C GLY A 82 -11.86 3.58 -31.90
N PHE A 83 -11.55 4.61 -31.13
CA PHE A 83 -10.79 5.78 -31.62
C PHE A 83 -9.42 5.44 -32.23
N CYS A 84 -8.79 4.35 -31.83
CA CYS A 84 -7.54 3.88 -32.46
C CYS A 84 -7.75 3.28 -33.86
N CYS A 85 -8.99 3.10 -34.30
CA CYS A 85 -9.34 2.49 -35.57
C CYS A 85 -10.08 3.46 -36.50
N LEU A 86 -10.49 4.62 -36.01
CA LEU A 86 -11.24 5.61 -36.77
C LEU A 86 -10.31 6.42 -37.66
N LYS A 87 -10.70 6.60 -38.93
CA LYS A 87 -10.04 7.48 -39.89
C LYS A 87 -10.56 8.93 -39.82
N GLU A 88 -11.71 9.13 -39.18
CA GLU A 88 -12.36 10.41 -39.07
C GLU A 88 -11.98 11.15 -37.79
N PRO A 89 -11.90 12.49 -37.84
CA PRO A 89 -11.58 13.27 -36.65
C PRO A 89 -12.67 13.12 -35.60
N THR A 90 -12.28 12.78 -34.38
CA THR A 90 -13.17 12.64 -33.23
C THR A 90 -13.64 14.01 -32.76
N THR A 91 -14.90 14.13 -32.41
CA THR A 91 -15.47 15.37 -31.88
C THR A 91 -14.92 15.69 -30.48
N THR A 92 -14.90 16.96 -30.11
CA THR A 92 -14.47 17.40 -28.76
C THR A 92 -15.35 16.77 -27.66
N ALA A 93 -16.63 16.56 -27.94
CA ALA A 93 -17.54 15.92 -27.02
C ALA A 93 -17.16 14.44 -26.74
N GLU A 94 -16.84 13.68 -27.79
CA GLU A 94 -16.40 12.27 -27.66
C GLU A 94 -15.09 12.15 -26.93
N LYS A 95 -14.12 13.05 -27.18
CA LYS A 95 -12.86 13.12 -26.42
C LYS A 95 -13.10 13.37 -24.94
N LYS A 96 -13.98 14.32 -24.61
CA LYS A 96 -14.36 14.65 -23.24
C LYS A 96 -15.03 13.46 -22.53
N MET A 97 -15.96 12.78 -23.22
CA MET A 97 -16.65 11.59 -22.70
C MET A 97 -15.68 10.43 -22.44
N TYR A 98 -14.77 10.16 -23.37
CA TYR A 98 -13.76 9.11 -23.19
C TYR A 98 -12.85 9.39 -22.00
N ARG A 99 -12.32 10.62 -21.90
CA ARG A 99 -11.47 11.02 -20.76
C ARG A 99 -12.21 10.95 -19.43
N ALA A 100 -13.50 11.29 -19.40
CA ALA A 100 -14.34 11.12 -18.21
C ALA A 100 -14.49 9.65 -17.81
N SER A 101 -14.70 8.74 -18.79
CA SER A 101 -14.74 7.29 -18.57
C SER A 101 -13.42 6.76 -18.00
N ILE A 102 -12.28 7.19 -18.53
CA ILE A 102 -10.95 6.79 -18.03
C ILE A 102 -10.71 7.30 -16.60
N ARG A 103 -11.07 8.56 -16.30
CA ARG A 103 -10.97 9.09 -14.92
C ARG A 103 -11.85 8.31 -13.95
N ALA A 104 -13.08 7.98 -14.33
CA ALA A 104 -13.96 7.17 -13.50
C ALA A 104 -13.39 5.77 -13.24
N LEU A 105 -12.77 5.12 -14.25
CA LEU A 105 -12.06 3.86 -14.09
C LEU A 105 -10.86 3.99 -13.14
N GLN A 106 -10.09 5.06 -13.26
CA GLN A 106 -8.97 5.36 -12.35
C GLN A 106 -9.45 5.55 -10.91
N ASP A 107 -10.54 6.30 -10.71
CA ASP A 107 -11.14 6.52 -9.38
C ASP A 107 -11.62 5.22 -8.74
N VAL A 108 -12.23 4.33 -9.52
CA VAL A 108 -12.64 2.99 -9.04
C VAL A 108 -11.42 2.16 -8.66
N LEU A 109 -10.40 2.08 -9.52
CA LEU A 109 -9.21 1.26 -9.28
C LEU A 109 -8.35 1.77 -8.12
N SER A 110 -8.37 3.09 -7.87
CA SER A 110 -7.68 3.71 -6.73
C SER A 110 -8.52 3.73 -5.44
N GLY A 111 -9.76 3.19 -5.46
CA GLY A 111 -10.64 3.17 -4.31
C GLY A 111 -11.35 4.50 -4.00
N LYS A 112 -11.26 5.50 -4.88
CA LYS A 112 -11.86 6.83 -4.64
C LYS A 112 -13.37 6.90 -4.91
N ARG A 113 -13.92 6.00 -5.71
CA ARG A 113 -15.34 5.97 -6.10
C ARG A 113 -15.94 4.57 -6.04
N ARG A 114 -16.63 4.29 -4.92
CA ARG A 114 -17.36 3.04 -4.72
C ARG A 114 -18.77 3.06 -5.30
N SER A 115 -19.43 4.22 -5.31
CA SER A 115 -20.83 4.39 -5.70
C SER A 115 -21.16 3.95 -7.14
N ILE A 116 -20.14 3.82 -7.99
CA ILE A 116 -20.31 3.37 -9.38
C ILE A 116 -20.39 1.83 -9.50
N LEU A 117 -19.93 1.11 -8.47
CA LEU A 117 -19.95 -0.35 -8.44
C LEU A 117 -21.27 -0.82 -7.82
N ASN A 118 -22.04 -1.59 -8.57
CA ASN A 118 -23.21 -2.22 -7.98
C ASN A 118 -22.79 -3.41 -7.08
N GLN A 119 -23.66 -3.74 -6.10
CA GLN A 119 -23.40 -4.79 -5.11
C GLN A 119 -23.01 -6.13 -5.75
N ARG A 120 -23.70 -6.49 -6.84
CA ARG A 120 -23.48 -7.75 -7.57
C ARG A 120 -22.08 -7.83 -8.23
N MET A 121 -21.53 -6.69 -8.65
CA MET A 121 -20.16 -6.63 -9.17
C MET A 121 -19.13 -6.75 -8.07
N ILE A 122 -19.38 -6.11 -6.92
CA ILE A 122 -18.51 -6.19 -5.75
C ILE A 122 -18.41 -7.63 -5.25
N GLU A 123 -19.51 -8.36 -5.22
CA GLU A 123 -19.59 -9.73 -4.72
C GLU A 123 -18.93 -10.76 -5.65
N ASN A 124 -19.01 -10.55 -6.96
CA ASN A 124 -18.57 -11.54 -7.97
C ASN A 124 -17.12 -11.38 -8.43
N ILE A 125 -16.42 -10.30 -8.07
CA ILE A 125 -15.05 -10.05 -8.51
C ILE A 125 -14.16 -9.79 -7.31
N LYS A 126 -13.33 -10.74 -6.97
CA LYS A 126 -12.48 -10.71 -5.78
C LYS A 126 -11.67 -9.41 -5.64
N ILE A 127 -11.04 -8.91 -6.71
CA ILE A 127 -10.30 -7.64 -6.67
C ILE A 127 -11.20 -6.43 -6.42
N ILE A 128 -12.39 -6.38 -7.01
CA ILE A 128 -13.34 -5.28 -6.77
C ILE A 128 -13.85 -5.34 -5.33
N LYS A 129 -14.11 -6.54 -4.81
CA LYS A 129 -14.46 -6.75 -3.40
C LYS A 129 -13.33 -6.32 -2.47
N GLU A 130 -12.09 -6.60 -2.84
CA GLU A 130 -10.89 -6.17 -2.10
C GLU A 130 -10.74 -4.64 -2.08
N ILE A 131 -10.89 -3.98 -3.23
CA ILE A 131 -10.87 -2.50 -3.34
C ILE A 131 -11.98 -1.88 -2.49
N ALA A 132 -13.22 -2.36 -2.64
CA ALA A 132 -14.37 -1.88 -1.87
C ALA A 132 -14.23 -2.14 -0.37
N GLY A 133 -13.62 -3.27 0.01
CA GLY A 133 -13.31 -3.61 1.40
C GLY A 133 -12.30 -2.66 2.02
N ARG A 134 -11.29 -2.24 1.27
CA ARG A 134 -10.27 -1.28 1.74
C ARG A 134 -10.85 0.11 1.99
N GLU A 135 -11.63 0.64 1.06
CA GLU A 135 -12.32 1.92 1.22
C GLU A 135 -13.23 1.87 2.46
N SER A 136 -14.05 0.81 2.59
CA SER A 136 -14.87 0.60 3.78
C SER A 136 -14.06 0.45 5.07
N ALA A 137 -12.84 -0.10 5.03
CA ALA A 137 -11.96 -0.19 6.20
C ALA A 137 -11.46 1.19 6.63
N ILE A 138 -11.00 2.01 5.68
CA ILE A 138 -10.53 3.38 5.95
C ILE A 138 -11.67 4.23 6.53
N GLU A 139 -12.86 4.27 5.88
CA GLU A 139 -14.01 5.02 6.37
C GLU A 139 -14.43 4.61 7.81
N LYS A 140 -14.39 3.31 8.10
CA LYS A 140 -14.69 2.82 9.45
C LYS A 140 -13.61 3.20 10.45
N LEU A 141 -12.33 3.16 10.05
CA LEU A 141 -11.22 3.59 10.89
C LEU A 141 -11.30 5.09 11.18
N GLU A 142 -11.65 5.92 10.19
CA GLU A 142 -11.92 7.35 10.36
C GLU A 142 -12.97 7.60 11.44
N LYS A 143 -14.08 6.89 11.38
CA LYS A 143 -15.17 7.00 12.37
C LYS A 143 -14.72 6.56 13.77
N ILE A 144 -13.95 5.47 13.87
CA ILE A 144 -13.44 4.95 15.15
C ILE A 144 -12.48 5.96 15.80
N LEU A 145 -11.61 6.60 15.00
CA LEU A 145 -10.61 7.54 15.50
C LEU A 145 -11.12 9.00 15.57
N GLY A 146 -12.33 9.29 15.08
CA GLY A 146 -12.88 10.64 15.00
C GLY A 146 -12.16 11.54 13.99
N LEU A 147 -11.55 10.96 12.96
CA LEU A 147 -10.81 11.68 11.93
C LEU A 147 -11.68 11.99 10.72
N LYS A 148 -11.43 13.15 10.09
CA LYS A 148 -12.18 13.54 8.88
C LYS A 148 -11.77 12.74 7.65
N LYS A 149 -10.48 12.42 7.54
CA LYS A 149 -9.93 11.71 6.38
C LYS A 149 -8.61 11.04 6.72
N ILE A 150 -8.45 9.79 6.26
CA ILE A 150 -7.20 9.03 6.35
C ILE A 150 -6.79 8.66 4.93
N ILE A 151 -5.68 9.19 4.46
CA ILE A 151 -5.08 8.86 3.17
C ILE A 151 -3.85 7.99 3.38
N ARG A 152 -2.97 8.41 4.33
CA ARG A 152 -1.66 7.81 4.56
C ARG A 152 -1.55 7.24 5.97
N ILE A 153 -1.22 5.96 6.06
CA ILE A 153 -0.90 5.27 7.31
C ILE A 153 0.54 4.80 7.23
N GLU A 154 1.34 5.11 8.23
CA GLU A 154 2.69 4.56 8.37
C GLU A 154 2.71 3.48 9.44
N GLY A 155 3.22 2.29 9.10
CA GLY A 155 3.42 1.16 10.01
C GLY A 155 4.89 1.00 10.39
N TYR A 156 5.15 0.77 11.68
CA TYR A 156 6.50 0.71 12.25
C TYR A 156 6.73 -0.60 13.00
N ASP A 157 7.88 -1.21 12.75
CA ASP A 157 8.36 -2.41 13.46
C ASP A 157 9.83 -2.27 13.81
N ILE A 158 10.20 -2.71 15.02
CA ILE A 158 11.56 -2.81 15.50
C ILE A 158 11.95 -4.28 15.55
N SER A 159 12.98 -4.64 14.83
CA SER A 159 13.57 -5.98 14.88
C SER A 159 14.95 -5.93 15.53
N ASN A 160 15.06 -6.55 16.70
CA ASN A 160 16.31 -6.73 17.42
C ASN A 160 16.57 -8.22 17.58
N ILE A 161 17.52 -8.75 16.82
CA ILE A 161 17.91 -10.15 16.94
C ILE A 161 19.35 -10.20 17.46
N GLN A 162 19.51 -10.72 18.68
CA GLN A 162 20.80 -10.99 19.35
C GLN A 162 21.72 -9.78 19.60
N GLY A 163 21.21 -8.59 19.80
CA GLY A 163 21.97 -7.44 20.35
C GLY A 163 22.99 -6.76 19.43
N LYS A 164 23.30 -7.30 18.26
CA LYS A 164 24.35 -6.75 17.37
C LYS A 164 23.83 -5.81 16.27
N PHE A 165 22.60 -5.96 15.84
CA PHE A 165 22.01 -5.13 14.76
C PHE A 165 20.53 -4.86 15.03
N ALA A 166 20.24 -3.74 15.65
CA ALA A 166 18.88 -3.27 15.76
C ALA A 166 18.48 -2.55 14.45
N THR A 167 17.34 -2.91 13.93
CA THR A 167 16.80 -2.32 12.69
C THR A 167 15.34 -1.92 12.88
N GLY A 168 15.01 -0.72 12.41
CA GLY A 168 13.64 -0.27 12.30
C GLY A 168 13.14 -0.33 10.85
N SER A 169 11.88 -0.61 10.68
CA SER A 169 11.21 -0.55 9.39
C SER A 169 10.02 0.40 9.44
N MET A 170 9.83 1.15 8.37
CA MET A 170 8.67 1.97 8.12
C MET A 170 8.04 1.51 6.82
N VAL A 171 6.79 1.10 6.86
CA VAL A 171 5.97 0.81 5.69
C VAL A 171 4.90 1.89 5.55
N VAL A 172 4.47 2.12 4.33
CA VAL A 172 3.49 3.16 4.01
C VAL A 172 2.32 2.54 3.28
N PHE A 173 1.12 2.88 3.73
CA PHE A 173 -0.13 2.52 3.07
C PHE A 173 -0.89 3.78 2.69
N GLU A 174 -1.27 3.89 1.43
CA GLU A 174 -2.08 4.99 0.90
C GLU A 174 -3.41 4.45 0.40
N ASN A 175 -4.51 5.04 0.89
CA ASN A 175 -5.87 4.55 0.62
C ASN A 175 -6.02 3.04 0.91
N GLY A 176 -5.40 2.56 2.00
CA GLY A 176 -5.40 1.14 2.40
C GLY A 176 -4.54 0.21 1.54
N MET A 177 -3.72 0.73 0.62
CA MET A 177 -2.82 -0.03 -0.25
C MET A 177 -1.35 0.23 0.09
N PRO A 178 -0.48 -0.79 0.07
CA PRO A 178 0.95 -0.61 0.34
C PRO A 178 1.62 0.22 -0.76
N ASN A 179 2.21 1.35 -0.40
CA ASN A 179 3.07 2.17 -1.26
C ASN A 179 4.55 1.88 -0.99
N LYS A 180 5.08 0.87 -1.67
CA LYS A 180 6.44 0.36 -1.42
C LYS A 180 7.57 1.34 -1.79
N SER A 181 7.32 2.34 -2.63
CA SER A 181 8.29 3.38 -2.97
C SER A 181 8.63 4.26 -1.77
N GLU A 182 7.68 4.37 -0.84
CA GLU A 182 7.79 5.18 0.37
C GLU A 182 8.31 4.41 1.60
N TYR A 183 8.61 3.11 1.47
CA TYR A 183 9.16 2.31 2.57
C TYR A 183 10.57 2.75 2.95
N ARG A 184 10.85 2.85 4.25
CA ARG A 184 12.15 3.25 4.78
C ARG A 184 12.69 2.24 5.76
N LYS A 185 14.01 2.18 5.86
CA LYS A 185 14.77 1.31 6.77
C LYS A 185 15.67 2.18 7.64
N PHE A 186 15.66 1.88 8.90
CA PHE A 186 16.48 2.58 9.88
C PHE A 186 17.50 1.61 10.47
N LYS A 187 18.76 1.93 10.37
CA LYS A 187 19.80 1.29 11.16
C LYS A 187 19.79 1.99 12.51
N ILE A 188 19.38 1.30 13.56
CA ILE A 188 19.30 1.83 14.91
C ILE A 188 20.68 1.78 15.55
N GLN A 189 21.08 2.84 16.22
CA GLN A 189 22.28 2.88 17.04
C GLN A 189 21.90 2.36 18.42
N ALA A 190 21.82 1.03 18.54
CA ALA A 190 21.37 0.40 19.77
C ALA A 190 22.27 0.78 20.96
N PRO A 191 21.70 1.18 22.10
CA PRO A 191 22.44 1.17 23.36
C PRO A 191 22.85 -0.25 23.70
N ASN A 192 23.85 -0.42 24.55
CA ASN A 192 24.47 -1.69 24.95
C ASN A 192 23.50 -2.72 25.58
N SER A 193 22.22 -2.38 25.73
CA SER A 193 21.14 -3.27 26.15
C SER A 193 19.97 -3.22 25.18
N PRO A 194 19.30 -4.35 24.89
CA PRO A 194 18.12 -4.40 24.05
C PRO A 194 16.96 -3.66 24.74
N ASN A 195 16.63 -2.47 24.26
CA ASN A 195 15.52 -1.66 24.73
C ASN A 195 14.68 -1.20 23.55
N ASP A 196 13.64 -1.95 23.24
CA ASP A 196 12.75 -1.68 22.12
C ASP A 196 12.08 -0.30 22.19
N ILE A 197 11.89 0.23 23.40
CA ILE A 197 11.30 1.57 23.61
C ILE A 197 12.25 2.67 23.16
N LEU A 198 13.52 2.59 23.52
CA LEU A 198 14.54 3.58 23.10
C LEU A 198 14.79 3.49 21.59
N MET A 199 14.81 2.28 21.05
CA MET A 199 14.98 2.05 19.62
C MET A 199 13.82 2.62 18.80
N LEU A 200 12.59 2.42 19.27
CA LEU A 200 11.39 2.99 18.66
C LEU A 200 11.44 4.53 18.69
N ARG A 201 11.80 5.09 19.82
CA ARG A 201 11.96 6.54 19.97
C ARG A 201 12.99 7.11 19.00
N GLU A 202 14.20 6.52 18.92
CA GLU A 202 15.22 6.92 17.97
C GLU A 202 14.70 6.90 16.52
N MET A 203 14.02 5.81 16.15
CA MET A 203 13.46 5.69 14.81
C MET A 203 12.45 6.78 14.50
N LEU A 204 11.52 7.06 15.40
CA LEU A 204 10.48 8.08 15.23
C LEU A 204 11.08 9.48 15.20
N GLU A 205 12.02 9.81 16.09
CA GLU A 205 12.74 11.08 16.09
C GLU A 205 13.46 11.31 14.75
N ARG A 206 14.08 10.27 14.19
CA ARG A 206 14.73 10.36 12.88
C ARG A 206 13.73 10.52 11.76
N ARG A 207 12.58 9.82 11.81
CA ARG A 207 11.48 10.02 10.86
C ARG A 207 10.99 11.46 10.84
N LEU A 208 10.85 12.07 12.00
CA LEU A 208 10.34 13.44 12.16
C LEU A 208 11.32 14.52 11.68
N ARG A 209 12.62 14.19 11.57
CA ARG A 209 13.63 15.09 10.97
C ARG A 209 13.61 15.13 9.45
N HIS A 210 12.71 14.37 8.80
CA HIS A 210 12.51 14.34 7.37
C HIS A 210 11.19 15.00 6.97
N PRO A 211 11.11 16.35 6.97
CA PRO A 211 9.89 17.07 6.59
C PRO A 211 9.55 16.91 5.10
N GLU A 212 10.53 16.54 4.27
CA GLU A 212 10.36 16.25 2.85
C GLU A 212 9.60 14.95 2.57
N TRP A 213 9.50 14.05 3.58
CA TRP A 213 8.62 12.89 3.48
C TRP A 213 7.23 13.27 3.93
N GLN A 214 6.23 13.01 3.10
CA GLN A 214 4.85 13.29 3.44
C GLN A 214 4.50 12.69 4.80
N PHE A 215 3.90 13.50 5.69
CA PHE A 215 3.48 13.03 7.01
C PHE A 215 2.25 12.12 6.91
N PRO A 216 2.16 11.10 7.79
CA PRO A 216 0.98 10.24 7.86
C PRO A 216 -0.20 10.94 8.56
N ASP A 217 -1.40 10.44 8.27
CA ASP A 217 -2.61 10.77 9.01
C ASP A 217 -2.75 9.90 10.27
N VAL A 218 -2.14 8.70 10.25
CA VAL A 218 -2.11 7.75 11.37
C VAL A 218 -0.77 7.02 11.38
N MET A 219 -0.19 6.84 12.57
CA MET A 219 0.93 5.94 12.80
C MET A 219 0.45 4.64 13.45
N LEU A 220 0.96 3.50 13.01
CA LEU A 220 0.72 2.18 13.59
C LEU A 220 2.04 1.56 14.05
N ILE A 221 2.09 1.10 15.30
CA ILE A 221 3.28 0.57 15.94
C ILE A 221 3.02 -0.87 16.41
N ASP A 222 3.96 -1.77 16.19
CA ASP A 222 3.96 -3.08 16.86
C ASP A 222 4.35 -2.88 18.33
N GLY A 223 3.48 -3.29 19.24
CA GLY A 223 3.72 -3.24 20.67
C GLY A 223 2.50 -2.84 21.50
N GLY A 224 2.70 -2.75 22.80
CA GLY A 224 1.65 -2.41 23.76
C GLY A 224 1.65 -0.94 24.18
N LYS A 225 1.03 -0.69 25.34
CA LYS A 225 0.89 0.66 25.90
C LYS A 225 2.22 1.38 26.16
N ALA A 226 3.28 0.64 26.49
CA ALA A 226 4.61 1.21 26.72
C ALA A 226 5.19 1.80 25.43
N GLN A 227 5.07 1.08 24.31
CA GLN A 227 5.52 1.54 23.00
C GLN A 227 4.67 2.72 22.52
N LEU A 228 3.34 2.71 22.77
CA LEU A 228 2.46 3.84 22.47
C LEU A 228 2.91 5.11 23.21
N ASN A 229 3.19 5.01 24.50
CA ASN A 229 3.64 6.15 25.31
C ASN A 229 4.97 6.69 24.80
N ALA A 230 5.95 5.81 24.51
CA ALA A 230 7.23 6.21 23.96
C ALA A 230 7.11 6.94 22.61
N ALA A 231 6.22 6.46 21.75
CA ALA A 231 5.94 7.10 20.48
C ALA A 231 5.25 8.46 20.66
N SER A 232 4.28 8.54 21.56
CA SER A 232 3.61 9.79 21.91
C SER A 232 4.61 10.82 22.45
N ASP A 233 5.54 10.40 23.33
CA ASP A 233 6.59 11.28 23.86
C ASP A 233 7.55 11.76 22.77
N ALA A 234 7.91 10.90 21.81
CA ALA A 234 8.77 11.28 20.69
C ALA A 234 8.14 12.35 19.78
N ILE A 235 6.80 12.37 19.68
CA ILE A 235 6.06 13.31 18.82
C ILE A 235 5.67 14.59 19.56
N ARG A 236 5.54 14.55 20.89
CA ARG A 236 4.98 15.64 21.74
C ARG A 236 5.60 17.02 21.49
N TYR A 237 6.87 17.07 21.14
CA TYR A 237 7.59 18.34 20.90
C TYR A 237 7.67 18.71 19.43
N THR A 238 6.88 18.08 18.58
CA THR A 238 6.80 18.40 17.16
C THR A 238 5.53 19.21 16.88
N LEU A 239 5.47 19.83 15.71
CA LEU A 239 4.25 20.53 15.23
C LEU A 239 3.07 19.58 14.97
N ARG A 240 3.18 18.30 15.33
CA ARG A 240 2.23 17.22 15.06
C ARG A 240 1.83 16.44 16.32
N ASP A 241 1.77 17.10 17.45
CA ASP A 241 1.35 16.55 18.74
C ASP A 241 -0.06 15.90 18.73
N THR A 242 -0.89 16.31 17.78
CA THR A 242 -2.24 15.75 17.56
C THR A 242 -2.29 14.55 16.61
N LEU A 243 -1.12 14.07 16.12
CA LEU A 243 -1.07 12.93 15.19
C LEU A 243 -1.54 11.64 15.90
N PRO A 244 -2.60 10.97 15.39
CA PRO A 244 -3.07 9.73 15.96
C PRO A 244 -2.05 8.60 15.85
N ILE A 245 -1.75 7.98 16.99
CA ILE A 245 -0.89 6.81 17.08
C ILE A 245 -1.72 5.62 17.54
N LEU A 246 -1.59 4.52 16.84
CA LEU A 246 -2.12 3.21 17.22
C LEU A 246 -0.97 2.28 17.60
N SER A 247 -1.17 1.41 18.58
CA SER A 247 -0.25 0.31 18.86
C SER A 247 -1.00 -1.01 18.99
N ILE A 248 -0.43 -2.08 18.43
CA ILE A 248 -1.03 -3.42 18.42
C ILE A 248 -0.32 -4.32 19.42
N ALA A 249 -1.01 -4.69 20.49
CA ALA A 249 -0.55 -5.67 21.45
C ALA A 249 -1.06 -7.08 21.07
N LYS A 250 -0.32 -7.79 20.23
CA LYS A 250 -0.71 -9.11 19.68
C LYS A 250 -1.05 -10.14 20.76
N GLY A 251 -0.26 -10.20 21.83
CA GLY A 251 -0.48 -11.15 22.93
C GLY A 251 -1.79 -10.93 23.68
N LYS A 252 -2.29 -9.70 23.76
CA LYS A 252 -3.57 -9.33 24.38
C LYS A 252 -4.70 -9.18 23.37
N GLN A 253 -4.41 -9.19 22.07
CA GLN A 253 -5.33 -8.86 20.98
C GLN A 253 -6.02 -7.50 21.17
N GLU A 254 -5.25 -6.51 21.61
CA GLU A 254 -5.72 -5.16 21.91
C GLU A 254 -5.01 -4.13 21.06
N ILE A 255 -5.74 -3.07 20.73
CA ILE A 255 -5.21 -1.87 20.07
C ILE A 255 -5.35 -0.71 21.05
N PHE A 256 -4.23 -0.08 21.35
CA PHE A 256 -4.18 1.18 22.10
C PHE A 256 -4.09 2.35 21.12
N SER A 257 -4.63 3.49 21.51
CA SER A 257 -4.62 4.72 20.69
C SER A 257 -4.38 5.95 21.56
N THR A 258 -3.74 6.96 20.99
CA THR A 258 -3.63 8.28 21.63
C THR A 258 -4.93 9.06 21.60
N THR A 259 -5.87 8.71 20.73
CA THR A 259 -7.18 9.39 20.57
C THR A 259 -8.31 8.72 21.36
N LEU A 260 -8.09 7.51 21.87
CA LEU A 260 -9.13 6.74 22.57
C LEU A 260 -8.77 6.54 24.03
N SER A 261 -9.75 6.74 24.90
CA SER A 261 -9.59 6.58 26.36
C SER A 261 -9.42 5.13 26.84
N LYS A 262 -9.91 4.16 26.04
CA LYS A 262 -9.85 2.72 26.36
C LYS A 262 -9.28 1.95 25.17
N PRO A 263 -8.55 0.84 25.43
CA PRO A 263 -8.10 -0.03 24.38
C PRO A 263 -9.28 -0.70 23.66
N LEU A 264 -9.11 -0.97 22.37
CA LEU A 264 -10.07 -1.70 21.56
C LEU A 264 -9.63 -3.15 21.41
N SER A 265 -10.51 -4.10 21.67
CA SER A 265 -10.23 -5.50 21.30
C SER A 265 -10.30 -5.67 19.79
N ILE A 266 -9.30 -6.36 19.21
CA ILE A 266 -9.25 -6.66 17.77
C ILE A 266 -10.50 -7.43 17.32
N SER A 267 -11.02 -8.32 18.20
CA SER A 267 -12.23 -9.11 17.91
C SER A 267 -13.51 -8.26 17.83
N HIS A 268 -13.53 -7.09 18.46
CA HIS A 268 -14.68 -6.17 18.43
C HIS A 268 -14.60 -5.13 17.31
N LEU A 269 -13.47 -5.06 16.60
CA LEU A 269 -13.36 -4.19 15.44
C LEU A 269 -14.14 -4.75 14.24
N PRO A 270 -14.66 -3.89 13.36
CA PRO A 270 -15.12 -4.34 12.06
C PRO A 270 -14.03 -5.14 11.36
N SER A 271 -14.35 -6.31 10.83
CA SER A 271 -13.37 -7.24 10.25
C SER A 271 -12.44 -6.59 9.21
N ALA A 272 -12.98 -5.68 8.40
CA ALA A 272 -12.19 -4.95 7.41
C ALA A 272 -11.13 -4.04 8.05
N VAL A 273 -11.42 -3.39 9.18
CA VAL A 273 -10.48 -2.55 9.93
C VAL A 273 -9.41 -3.42 10.58
N ALA A 274 -9.81 -4.49 11.26
CA ALA A 274 -8.88 -5.43 11.87
C ALA A 274 -7.91 -6.01 10.83
N MET A 275 -8.41 -6.45 9.66
CA MET A 275 -7.59 -6.96 8.57
C MET A 275 -6.62 -5.91 8.01
N LEU A 276 -7.05 -4.65 7.87
CA LEU A 276 -6.18 -3.56 7.40
C LEU A 276 -5.03 -3.33 8.37
N LEU A 277 -5.32 -3.16 9.67
CA LEU A 277 -4.31 -2.89 10.69
C LEU A 277 -3.33 -4.06 10.84
N LEU A 278 -3.82 -5.29 10.88
CA LEU A 278 -3.00 -6.50 10.93
C LEU A 278 -2.15 -6.67 9.65
N HIS A 279 -2.65 -6.26 8.49
CA HIS A 279 -1.88 -6.29 7.24
C HIS A 279 -0.74 -5.28 7.26
N ILE A 280 -0.96 -4.06 7.74
CA ILE A 280 0.09 -3.03 7.89
C ILE A 280 1.18 -3.53 8.84
N ASP A 281 0.80 -4.07 9.98
CA ASP A 281 1.68 -4.63 10.99
C ASP A 281 2.51 -5.81 10.43
N ALA A 282 1.85 -6.79 9.81
CA ALA A 282 2.53 -7.93 9.18
C ALA A 282 3.50 -7.50 8.06
N GLU A 283 3.16 -6.46 7.30
CA GLU A 283 4.03 -5.94 6.24
C GLU A 283 5.25 -5.19 6.82
N ALA A 284 5.07 -4.44 7.93
CA ALA A 284 6.18 -3.82 8.64
C ALA A 284 7.16 -4.88 9.16
N HIS A 285 6.65 -5.90 9.82
CA HIS A 285 7.44 -7.03 10.32
C HIS A 285 8.15 -7.78 9.18
N ARG A 286 7.45 -8.11 8.09
CA ARG A 286 8.05 -8.75 6.91
C ARG A 286 9.19 -7.92 6.33
N PHE A 287 9.02 -6.59 6.26
CA PHE A 287 10.01 -5.68 5.71
C PHE A 287 11.23 -5.56 6.62
N ALA A 288 11.06 -5.54 7.94
CA ALA A 288 12.12 -5.55 8.93
C ALA A 288 12.99 -6.81 8.83
N ILE A 289 12.37 -8.00 8.83
CA ILE A 289 13.09 -9.29 8.69
C ILE A 289 13.91 -9.33 7.39
N THR A 290 13.37 -8.82 6.30
CA THR A 290 14.08 -8.80 5.01
C THR A 290 15.34 -7.96 5.08
N TYR A 291 15.32 -6.85 5.81
CA TYR A 291 16.49 -5.99 6.00
C TYR A 291 17.53 -6.62 6.90
N TYR A 292 17.13 -7.17 8.03
CA TYR A 292 18.01 -7.88 8.94
C TYR A 292 18.80 -8.99 8.23
N ARG A 293 18.11 -9.84 7.46
CA ARG A 293 18.76 -10.91 6.69
C ARG A 293 19.78 -10.39 5.68
N LYS A 294 19.57 -9.21 5.11
CA LYS A 294 20.54 -8.56 4.22
C LYS A 294 21.79 -8.13 4.97
N LEU A 295 21.64 -7.46 6.10
CA LEU A 295 22.78 -7.02 6.93
C LEU A 295 23.60 -8.19 7.45
N HIS A 296 22.96 -9.21 7.98
CA HIS A 296 23.62 -10.40 8.48
C HIS A 296 24.48 -11.10 7.40
N ARG A 297 24.01 -11.18 6.17
CA ARG A 297 24.79 -11.74 5.05
C ARG A 297 25.98 -10.89 4.66
N GLN A 298 25.85 -9.59 4.67
CA GLN A 298 26.96 -8.67 4.40
C GLN A 298 28.07 -8.86 5.44
N THR A 299 27.72 -8.97 6.70
CA THR A 299 28.70 -9.19 7.79
C THR A 299 29.42 -10.53 7.64
N ILE A 300 28.73 -11.62 7.32
CA ILE A 300 29.37 -12.93 7.07
C ILE A 300 30.32 -12.84 5.86
N SER A 301 29.89 -12.19 4.77
CA SER A 301 30.75 -12.01 3.59
C SER A 301 32.01 -11.20 3.89
N ASP A 302 31.89 -10.17 4.72
CA ASP A 302 32.99 -9.30 5.09
C ASP A 302 33.96 -9.99 6.09
N THR A 303 33.45 -10.87 6.95
CA THR A 303 34.24 -11.69 7.85
C THR A 303 35.06 -12.76 7.09
N LEU A 304 34.46 -13.33 6.04
CA LEU A 304 35.13 -14.32 5.18
C LEU A 304 36.17 -13.72 4.22
N LYS A 305 36.17 -12.39 4.02
CA LYS A 305 37.12 -11.65 3.17
C LYS A 305 38.29 -11.04 3.92
N ARG A 306 38.31 -11.13 5.24
CA ARG A 306 39.50 -10.73 6.04
C ARG A 306 40.47 -11.89 6.05
N PRO A 307 41.72 -11.69 5.56
CA PRO A 307 42.79 -12.70 5.57
C PRO A 307 43.18 -13.11 7.00
#